data_7f676b9f474e5c0cd82ada30ca6bbee0
#
_entry.id   7f676b9f474e5c0cd82ada30ca6bbee0
#
_cell.length_a   1.000
_cell.length_b   1.000
_cell.length_c   1.000
_cell.angle_alpha   90.00
_cell.angle_beta   90.00
_cell.angle_gamma   90.00
#
_symmetry.space_group_name_H-M   'P 1'
#
loop_
_entity.id
_entity.type
_entity.pdbx_description
1 polymer ?
#
loop_
_entity_poly.entity_id
_entity_poly.type
_entity_poly.pdbx_seq_one_letter_code
_entity_poly.pdbx_strand_id
1 'polypeptide(L)'
;MTASASLSQRLFGSELQPSASESIRCGGLSAEVAGAQLQGVFLDGFEVLRGAGLVVRDPWWGSHALLQRHCDTQARATHWQRQVHGVVLDARDREALEWQVQLNVRATGVYIEVRLRALRAFVTCRSGLMVLHPLRGVVGLPVRVTHGDGREEHGRFPDTISPGQPFFDIRALRYQPAPGLWLDWSFSGDVFEMEDQRNWSDASFKTYNRPLAWPCPYRLEEGEDVLQSLRLDIERLASRPC
;
A
#
# COMPACT_ATOMS: atom_id res chain seq x y z
N MET A 1 -17.09 16.95 34.92
CA MET A 1 -17.95 16.00 34.18
C MET A 1 -17.13 15.55 32.95
N THR A 2 -16.65 14.32 32.98
CA THR A 2 -15.95 13.72 31.80
C THR A 2 -17.01 13.41 30.76
N ALA A 3 -16.90 14.04 29.59
CA ALA A 3 -17.77 13.72 28.46
C ALA A 3 -17.68 12.22 28.14
N SER A 4 -18.82 11.55 28.04
CA SER A 4 -18.88 10.15 27.63
C SER A 4 -18.38 10.03 26.20
N ALA A 5 -17.41 9.13 25.92
CA ALA A 5 -16.92 8.87 24.58
C ALA A 5 -18.09 8.42 23.68
N SER A 6 -18.14 8.95 22.45
CA SER A 6 -19.13 8.56 21.45
C SER A 6 -18.98 7.09 21.06
N LEU A 7 -19.98 6.51 20.38
CA LEU A 7 -19.88 5.16 19.84
C LEU A 7 -18.70 5.05 18.84
N SER A 8 -18.49 6.04 17.98
CA SER A 8 -17.36 6.10 17.05
C SER A 8 -16.02 6.08 17.78
N GLN A 9 -15.85 6.91 18.80
CA GLN A 9 -14.64 6.91 19.62
C GLN A 9 -14.39 5.58 20.31
N ARG A 10 -15.45 4.90 20.78
CA ARG A 10 -15.33 3.59 21.44
C ARG A 10 -14.99 2.45 20.48
N LEU A 11 -15.47 2.50 19.25
CA LEU A 11 -15.25 1.46 18.23
C LEU A 11 -13.98 1.68 17.41
N PHE A 12 -13.65 2.94 17.10
CA PHE A 12 -12.58 3.29 16.15
C PHE A 12 -11.47 4.15 16.77
N GLY A 13 -11.58 4.52 18.03
CA GLY A 13 -10.63 5.40 18.70
C GLY A 13 -10.69 6.87 18.24
N SER A 14 -11.62 7.21 17.34
CA SER A 14 -11.80 8.56 16.80
C SER A 14 -13.24 8.82 16.41
N GLU A 15 -13.60 10.10 16.17
CA GLU A 15 -14.89 10.48 15.58
C GLU A 15 -14.94 10.24 14.05
N LEU A 16 -13.80 9.98 13.42
CA LEU A 16 -13.75 9.69 11.99
C LEU A 16 -14.37 8.32 11.74
N GLN A 17 -15.42 8.28 10.95
CA GLN A 17 -15.98 7.02 10.49
C GLN A 17 -15.09 6.44 9.38
N PRO A 18 -14.87 5.10 9.36
CA PRO A 18 -14.22 4.46 8.22
C PRO A 18 -14.97 4.80 6.93
N SER A 19 -14.22 5.03 5.85
CA SER A 19 -14.83 5.17 4.52
C SER A 19 -15.64 3.91 4.20
N ALA A 20 -16.80 4.08 3.58
CA ALA A 20 -17.58 2.95 3.10
C ALA A 20 -16.71 2.12 2.15
N SER A 21 -16.69 0.81 2.34
CA SER A 21 -16.00 -0.13 1.46
C SER A 21 -16.95 -0.69 0.42
N GLU A 22 -16.40 -1.03 -0.73
CA GLU A 22 -17.07 -1.69 -1.84
C GLU A 22 -16.35 -3.00 -2.14
N SER A 23 -17.09 -4.10 -2.15
CA SER A 23 -16.56 -5.40 -2.59
C SER A 23 -16.52 -5.48 -4.11
N ILE A 24 -15.36 -5.85 -4.65
CA ILE A 24 -15.17 -6.03 -6.09
C ILE A 24 -14.70 -7.45 -6.40
N ARG A 25 -14.98 -7.89 -7.64
CA ARG A 25 -14.52 -9.19 -8.13
C ARG A 25 -14.08 -9.11 -9.60
N CYS A 26 -12.92 -9.70 -9.90
CA CYS A 26 -12.36 -9.81 -11.24
C CYS A 26 -11.85 -11.25 -11.45
N GLY A 27 -12.66 -12.10 -12.08
CA GLY A 27 -12.35 -13.53 -12.17
C GLY A 27 -12.28 -14.18 -10.78
N GLY A 28 -11.15 -14.82 -10.47
CA GLY A 28 -10.86 -15.41 -9.16
C GLY A 28 -10.40 -14.41 -8.09
N LEU A 29 -10.06 -13.17 -8.47
CA LEU A 29 -9.70 -12.13 -7.51
C LEU A 29 -10.93 -11.44 -6.93
N SER A 30 -10.95 -11.26 -5.63
CA SER A 30 -11.86 -10.38 -4.91
C SER A 30 -11.09 -9.42 -4.01
N ALA A 31 -11.62 -8.23 -3.79
CA ALA A 31 -11.03 -7.22 -2.91
C ALA A 31 -12.11 -6.32 -2.33
N GLU A 32 -11.76 -5.66 -1.21
CA GLU A 32 -12.48 -4.52 -0.68
C GLU A 32 -11.77 -3.23 -1.10
N VAL A 33 -12.54 -2.24 -1.53
CA VAL A 33 -12.03 -0.91 -1.91
C VAL A 33 -12.64 0.13 -1.00
N ALA A 34 -11.79 0.89 -0.31
CA ALA A 34 -12.20 2.00 0.54
C ALA A 34 -11.52 3.31 0.05
N GLY A 35 -12.30 4.17 -0.62
CA GLY A 35 -11.75 5.38 -1.25
C GLY A 35 -10.65 5.06 -2.25
N ALA A 36 -9.42 5.49 -1.95
CA ALA A 36 -8.22 5.29 -2.76
C ALA A 36 -7.34 4.11 -2.30
N GLN A 37 -7.89 3.15 -1.53
CA GLN A 37 -7.16 2.03 -0.96
C GLN A 37 -7.79 0.69 -1.34
N LEU A 38 -6.95 -0.32 -1.60
CA LEU A 38 -7.33 -1.72 -1.66
C LEU A 38 -7.12 -2.36 -0.29
N GLN A 39 -8.07 -3.21 0.11
CA GLN A 39 -8.01 -3.98 1.35
C GLN A 39 -8.40 -5.42 1.08
N GLY A 40 -7.70 -6.38 1.71
CA GLY A 40 -8.03 -7.79 1.64
C GLY A 40 -8.20 -8.33 0.21
N VAL A 41 -7.13 -8.34 -0.60
CA VAL A 41 -7.19 -8.96 -1.93
C VAL A 41 -6.98 -10.46 -1.81
N PHE A 42 -7.98 -11.23 -2.27
CA PHE A 42 -7.99 -12.69 -2.21
C PHE A 42 -8.05 -13.29 -3.61
N LEU A 43 -7.30 -14.36 -3.84
CA LEU A 43 -7.40 -15.21 -5.01
C LEU A 43 -8.06 -16.54 -4.59
N ASP A 44 -9.29 -16.77 -5.02
CA ASP A 44 -10.10 -17.95 -4.64
C ASP A 44 -10.07 -18.24 -3.12
N GLY A 45 -10.19 -17.19 -2.31
CA GLY A 45 -10.20 -17.26 -0.84
C GLY A 45 -8.82 -17.29 -0.19
N PHE A 46 -7.72 -17.29 -0.94
CA PHE A 46 -6.36 -17.14 -0.40
C PHE A 46 -5.94 -15.67 -0.42
N GLU A 47 -5.56 -15.09 0.73
CA GLU A 47 -5.13 -13.70 0.84
C GLU A 47 -3.76 -13.50 0.17
N VAL A 48 -3.71 -12.71 -0.90
CA VAL A 48 -2.48 -12.39 -1.64
C VAL A 48 -1.95 -10.99 -1.34
N LEU A 49 -2.81 -10.10 -0.84
CA LEU A 49 -2.48 -8.73 -0.47
C LEU A 49 -3.43 -8.29 0.66
N ARG A 50 -2.88 -7.84 1.78
CA ARG A 50 -3.66 -7.36 2.93
C ARG A 50 -4.18 -5.94 2.74
N GLY A 51 -3.34 -5.05 2.20
CA GLY A 51 -3.72 -3.68 1.92
C GLY A 51 -2.69 -2.94 1.08
N ALA A 52 -3.14 -2.00 0.27
CA ALA A 52 -2.26 -1.12 -0.48
C ALA A 52 -2.93 0.22 -0.78
N GLY A 53 -2.14 1.30 -0.80
CA GLY A 53 -2.63 2.63 -1.13
C GLY A 53 -1.67 3.74 -0.78
N LEU A 54 -2.17 4.96 -0.94
CA LEU A 54 -1.47 6.19 -0.61
C LEU A 54 -1.48 6.44 0.90
N VAL A 55 -0.32 6.81 1.45
CA VAL A 55 -0.16 7.35 2.81
C VAL A 55 0.54 8.68 2.75
N VAL A 56 0.01 9.68 3.48
CA VAL A 56 0.66 10.97 3.68
C VAL A 56 0.77 11.22 5.18
N ARG A 57 2.00 11.41 5.66
CA ARG A 57 2.32 11.67 7.08
C ARG A 57 2.79 13.10 7.27
N ASP A 58 2.38 13.69 8.37
CA ASP A 58 2.90 14.98 8.79
C ASP A 58 4.35 14.88 9.33
N PRO A 59 5.02 16.00 9.68
CA PRO A 59 6.40 15.98 10.21
C PRO A 59 6.56 15.24 11.55
N TRP A 60 5.49 14.86 12.23
CA TRP A 60 5.48 14.15 13.52
C TRP A 60 4.87 12.75 13.40
N TRP A 61 4.78 12.19 12.17
CA TRP A 61 4.22 10.87 11.87
C TRP A 61 2.69 10.76 12.02
N GLY A 62 1.99 11.86 12.29
CA GLY A 62 0.53 11.90 12.21
C GLY A 62 0.04 11.66 10.78
N SER A 63 -1.17 11.15 10.62
CA SER A 63 -1.78 10.92 9.30
C SER A 63 -2.52 12.17 8.85
N HIS A 64 -2.20 12.66 7.64
CA HIS A 64 -3.07 13.62 6.97
C HIS A 64 -4.35 12.96 6.47
N ALA A 65 -5.46 13.66 6.59
CA ALA A 65 -6.69 13.27 5.91
C ALA A 65 -6.54 13.45 4.40
N LEU A 66 -6.85 12.43 3.64
CA LEU A 66 -6.91 12.46 2.17
C LEU A 66 -8.32 12.90 1.78
N LEU A 67 -8.51 14.21 1.55
CA LEU A 67 -9.82 14.76 1.20
C LEU A 67 -10.11 14.47 -0.28
N GLN A 68 -11.01 13.52 -0.52
CA GLN A 68 -11.44 13.15 -1.86
C GLN A 68 -12.29 14.28 -2.48
N ARG A 69 -11.98 14.64 -3.72
CA ARG A 69 -12.71 15.64 -4.53
C ARG A 69 -13.49 14.99 -5.66
N HIS A 70 -12.90 13.96 -6.27
CA HIS A 70 -13.49 13.26 -7.41
C HIS A 70 -13.18 11.78 -7.35
N CYS A 71 -14.11 10.96 -7.85
CA CYS A 71 -13.93 9.52 -8.00
C CYS A 71 -14.66 9.05 -9.25
N ASP A 72 -13.94 8.37 -10.14
CA ASP A 72 -14.49 7.67 -11.28
C ASP A 72 -14.20 6.19 -11.17
N THR A 73 -15.19 5.35 -11.47
CA THR A 73 -15.07 3.89 -11.38
C THR A 73 -15.62 3.24 -12.65
N GLN A 74 -14.86 2.32 -13.22
CA GLN A 74 -15.22 1.51 -14.35
C GLN A 74 -15.10 0.03 -13.98
N ALA A 75 -16.18 -0.71 -14.10
CA ALA A 75 -16.25 -2.13 -13.77
C ALA A 75 -16.62 -2.96 -15.00
N ARG A 76 -15.86 -4.02 -15.25
CA ARG A 76 -16.11 -5.06 -16.26
C ARG A 76 -15.90 -6.43 -15.61
N ALA A 77 -16.35 -7.51 -16.21
CA ALA A 77 -16.26 -8.85 -15.65
C ALA A 77 -14.81 -9.30 -15.27
N THR A 78 -13.80 -8.85 -16.00
CA THR A 78 -12.39 -9.25 -15.80
C THR A 78 -11.45 -8.10 -15.44
N HIS A 79 -11.99 -6.90 -15.35
CA HIS A 79 -11.20 -5.68 -15.10
C HIS A 79 -12.04 -4.66 -14.35
N TRP A 80 -11.53 -4.21 -13.24
CA TRP A 80 -12.06 -3.09 -12.46
C TRP A 80 -10.99 -2.00 -12.33
N GLN A 81 -11.41 -0.75 -12.47
CA GLN A 81 -10.54 0.41 -12.40
C GLN A 81 -11.24 1.53 -11.65
N ARG A 82 -10.47 2.24 -10.81
CA ARG A 82 -10.90 3.45 -10.13
C ARG A 82 -9.82 4.52 -10.20
N GLN A 83 -10.24 5.74 -10.52
CA GLN A 83 -9.41 6.95 -10.37
C GLN A 83 -10.01 7.81 -9.27
N VAL A 84 -9.18 8.20 -8.33
CA VAL A 84 -9.56 9.06 -7.20
C VAL A 84 -8.62 10.25 -7.17
N HIS A 85 -9.18 11.44 -7.05
CA HIS A 85 -8.45 12.70 -6.94
C HIS A 85 -8.83 13.39 -5.64
N GLY A 86 -7.88 14.09 -5.03
CA GLY A 86 -8.14 14.85 -3.82
C GLY A 86 -6.97 15.72 -3.41
N VAL A 87 -7.08 16.25 -2.21
CA VAL A 87 -6.09 17.16 -1.65
C VAL A 87 -5.80 16.81 -0.19
N VAL A 88 -4.64 17.27 0.26
CA VAL A 88 -4.28 17.37 1.67
C VAL A 88 -4.24 18.84 2.03
N LEU A 89 -4.84 19.21 3.16
CA LEU A 89 -4.79 20.57 3.69
C LEU A 89 -3.59 20.75 4.63
N ASP A 90 -3.04 21.97 4.64
CA ASP A 90 -2.07 22.39 5.65
C ASP A 90 -2.76 22.77 6.97
N ALA A 91 -1.98 23.13 7.98
CA ALA A 91 -2.49 23.55 9.29
C ALA A 91 -3.34 24.85 9.28
N ARG A 92 -3.46 25.51 8.12
CA ARG A 92 -4.29 26.70 7.90
C ARG A 92 -5.48 26.43 6.98
N ASP A 93 -5.87 25.14 6.82
CA ASP A 93 -6.94 24.67 5.95
C ASP A 93 -6.78 25.06 4.47
N ARG A 94 -5.53 25.26 3.99
CA ARG A 94 -5.24 25.55 2.59
C ARG A 94 -4.79 24.28 1.88
N GLU A 95 -5.21 24.09 0.65
CA GLU A 95 -4.73 22.98 -0.19
C GLU A 95 -3.21 23.07 -0.36
N ALA A 96 -2.50 22.03 0.07
CA ALA A 96 -1.04 22.00 0.11
C ALA A 96 -0.45 20.91 -0.77
N LEU A 97 -1.12 19.77 -0.87
CA LEU A 97 -0.71 18.65 -1.71
C LEU A 97 -1.94 18.13 -2.47
N GLU A 98 -1.86 18.12 -3.79
CA GLU A 98 -2.82 17.42 -4.64
C GLU A 98 -2.38 15.96 -4.78
N TRP A 99 -3.34 15.03 -4.78
CA TRP A 99 -3.08 13.62 -4.99
C TRP A 99 -4.05 12.99 -5.97
N GLN A 100 -3.53 12.07 -6.75
CA GLN A 100 -4.28 11.20 -7.64
C GLN A 100 -3.86 9.76 -7.40
N VAL A 101 -4.82 8.86 -7.27
CA VAL A 101 -4.61 7.41 -7.17
C VAL A 101 -5.38 6.72 -8.27
N GLN A 102 -4.70 5.87 -9.02
CA GLN A 102 -5.30 4.96 -9.98
C GLN A 102 -5.17 3.54 -9.45
N LEU A 103 -6.30 2.88 -9.23
CA LEU A 103 -6.40 1.47 -8.85
C LEU A 103 -6.88 0.66 -10.04
N ASN A 104 -6.18 -0.42 -10.36
CA ASN A 104 -6.58 -1.38 -11.40
C ASN A 104 -6.52 -2.78 -10.83
N VAL A 105 -7.60 -3.52 -10.92
CA VAL A 105 -7.68 -4.94 -10.54
C VAL A 105 -8.09 -5.75 -11.77
N ARG A 106 -7.32 -6.80 -12.05
CA ARG A 106 -7.59 -7.76 -13.14
C ARG A 106 -7.58 -9.16 -12.56
N ALA A 107 -8.08 -10.14 -13.31
CA ALA A 107 -8.04 -11.55 -12.90
C ALA A 107 -6.63 -12.08 -12.61
N THR A 108 -5.59 -11.42 -13.14
CA THR A 108 -4.18 -11.81 -13.02
C THR A 108 -3.35 -10.92 -12.11
N GLY A 109 -3.95 -9.93 -11.45
CA GLY A 109 -3.18 -9.06 -10.56
C GLY A 109 -3.74 -7.68 -10.31
N VAL A 110 -2.90 -6.84 -9.71
CA VAL A 110 -3.22 -5.49 -9.26
C VAL A 110 -2.18 -4.50 -9.77
N TYR A 111 -2.60 -3.31 -10.14
CA TYR A 111 -1.72 -2.17 -10.41
C TYR A 111 -2.24 -0.95 -9.69
N ILE A 112 -1.35 -0.23 -8.98
CA ILE A 112 -1.64 1.03 -8.31
C ILE A 112 -0.62 2.06 -8.76
N GLU A 113 -1.09 3.23 -9.16
CA GLU A 113 -0.27 4.40 -9.45
C GLU A 113 -0.73 5.57 -8.57
N VAL A 114 0.23 6.29 -8.03
CA VAL A 114 0.02 7.49 -7.24
C VAL A 114 0.79 8.64 -7.88
N ARG A 115 0.11 9.75 -8.09
CA ARG A 115 0.69 11.05 -8.46
C ARG A 115 0.42 12.03 -7.33
N LEU A 116 1.46 12.73 -6.91
CA LEU A 116 1.38 13.81 -5.93
C LEU A 116 1.95 15.07 -6.57
N ARG A 117 1.31 16.21 -6.30
CA ARG A 117 1.83 17.52 -6.69
C ARG A 117 1.77 18.47 -5.52
N ALA A 118 2.91 19.00 -5.12
CA ALA A 118 2.98 20.00 -4.08
C ALA A 118 2.44 21.34 -4.60
N LEU A 119 1.29 21.78 -4.09
CA LEU A 119 0.68 23.07 -4.43
C LEU A 119 1.36 24.21 -3.67
N ARG A 120 2.10 23.87 -2.64
CA ARG A 120 2.93 24.73 -1.77
C ARG A 120 4.08 23.89 -1.27
N ALA A 121 5.11 24.54 -0.73
CA ALA A 121 6.13 23.82 0.02
C ALA A 121 5.50 22.96 1.12
N PHE A 122 5.67 21.64 1.04
CA PHE A 122 5.01 20.66 1.89
C PHE A 122 6.04 19.81 2.64
N VAL A 123 5.99 19.86 3.98
CA VAL A 123 6.91 19.10 4.83
C VAL A 123 6.22 17.84 5.33
N THR A 124 6.85 16.70 5.15
CA THR A 124 6.25 15.39 5.41
C THR A 124 7.30 14.37 5.87
N CYS A 125 6.91 13.41 6.69
CA CYS A 125 7.72 12.22 6.97
C CYS A 125 7.50 11.11 5.94
N ARG A 126 6.36 11.10 5.26
CA ARG A 126 6.05 10.10 4.22
C ARG A 126 4.93 10.61 3.31
N SER A 127 5.16 10.52 2.01
CA SER A 127 4.14 10.78 0.99
C SER A 127 4.30 9.77 -0.13
N GLY A 128 3.44 8.76 -0.21
CA GLY A 128 3.53 7.78 -1.26
C GLY A 128 2.88 6.43 -0.96
N LEU A 129 3.27 5.44 -1.74
CA LEU A 129 2.70 4.11 -1.73
C LEU A 129 3.19 3.28 -0.54
N MET A 130 2.28 2.49 -0.01
CA MET A 130 2.57 1.35 0.86
C MET A 130 1.80 0.12 0.42
N VAL A 131 2.34 -1.06 0.74
CA VAL A 131 1.66 -2.35 0.61
C VAL A 131 1.87 -3.18 1.88
N LEU A 132 0.82 -3.85 2.31
CA LEU A 132 0.83 -4.78 3.45
C LEU A 132 0.74 -6.21 2.91
N HIS A 133 1.79 -6.99 3.11
CA HIS A 133 1.80 -8.41 2.77
C HIS A 133 1.21 -9.21 3.93
N PRO A 134 0.33 -10.20 3.69
CA PRO A 134 -0.24 -11.03 4.74
C PRO A 134 0.84 -11.88 5.42
N LEU A 135 0.64 -12.25 6.68
CA LEU A 135 1.55 -13.18 7.37
C LEU A 135 1.35 -14.63 6.93
N ARG A 136 0.10 -15.01 6.66
CA ARG A 136 -0.24 -16.39 6.27
C ARG A 136 0.42 -16.74 4.93
N GLY A 137 1.25 -17.79 4.95
CA GLY A 137 1.97 -18.25 3.77
C GLY A 137 3.18 -17.39 3.40
N VAL A 138 3.55 -16.38 4.23
CA VAL A 138 4.67 -15.47 3.94
C VAL A 138 5.76 -15.54 5.02
N VAL A 139 5.39 -15.68 6.31
CA VAL A 139 6.35 -15.78 7.42
C VAL A 139 7.36 -16.91 7.15
N GLY A 140 8.67 -16.60 7.25
CA GLY A 140 9.77 -17.54 7.00
C GLY A 140 9.95 -17.98 5.55
N LEU A 141 9.13 -17.46 4.62
CA LEU A 141 9.15 -17.88 3.22
C LEU A 141 10.42 -17.38 2.50
N PRO A 142 11.06 -18.18 1.66
CA PRO A 142 12.08 -17.68 0.75
C PRO A 142 11.51 -16.61 -0.19
N VAL A 143 12.29 -15.56 -0.43
CA VAL A 143 11.95 -14.47 -1.33
C VAL A 143 13.16 -14.07 -2.16
N ARG A 144 12.94 -13.80 -3.44
CA ARG A 144 13.91 -13.15 -4.31
C ARG A 144 13.58 -11.66 -4.31
N VAL A 145 14.57 -10.84 -3.96
CA VAL A 145 14.51 -9.38 -3.97
C VAL A 145 15.38 -8.87 -5.11
N THR A 146 14.85 -8.02 -5.97
CA THR A 146 15.63 -7.29 -6.97
C THR A 146 15.79 -5.85 -6.47
N HIS A 147 17.02 -5.35 -6.44
CA HIS A 147 17.37 -4.00 -5.98
C HIS A 147 17.40 -2.99 -7.13
N GLY A 148 17.55 -1.70 -6.79
CA GLY A 148 17.57 -0.59 -7.74
C GLY A 148 18.70 -0.67 -8.76
N ASP A 149 19.82 -1.27 -8.41
CA ASP A 149 20.98 -1.53 -9.29
C ASP A 149 20.86 -2.81 -10.14
N GLY A 150 19.75 -3.55 -9.99
CA GLY A 150 19.50 -4.81 -10.69
C GLY A 150 20.08 -6.04 -10.00
N ARG A 151 20.80 -5.90 -8.87
CA ARG A 151 21.30 -7.03 -8.09
C ARG A 151 20.15 -7.84 -7.51
N GLU A 152 20.27 -9.16 -7.54
CA GLU A 152 19.32 -10.08 -6.90
C GLU A 152 19.86 -10.55 -5.54
N GLU A 153 18.98 -10.53 -4.54
CA GLU A 153 19.18 -11.10 -3.22
C GLU A 153 18.20 -12.25 -3.01
N HIS A 154 18.72 -13.42 -2.55
CA HIS A 154 17.91 -14.55 -2.13
C HIS A 154 17.81 -14.55 -0.61
N GLY A 155 16.73 -13.97 -0.09
CA GLY A 155 16.47 -13.81 1.34
C GLY A 155 15.32 -14.67 1.83
N ARG A 156 14.87 -14.35 3.05
CA ARG A 156 13.65 -14.90 3.67
C ARG A 156 12.89 -13.81 4.37
N PHE A 157 11.57 -13.86 4.30
CA PHE A 157 10.75 -13.10 5.24
C PHE A 157 11.07 -13.55 6.67
N PRO A 158 11.20 -12.64 7.64
CA PRO A 158 11.46 -13.00 9.02
C PRO A 158 10.43 -13.98 9.59
N ASP A 159 10.86 -15.09 10.18
CA ASP A 159 10.01 -16.02 10.94
C ASP A 159 9.77 -15.51 12.36
N THR A 160 10.80 -15.00 13.02
CA THR A 160 10.69 -14.23 14.27
C THR A 160 10.56 -12.75 13.98
N ILE A 161 9.97 -11.97 14.90
CA ILE A 161 9.80 -10.52 14.72
C ILE A 161 11.16 -9.86 14.55
N SER A 162 11.35 -9.18 13.41
CA SER A 162 12.58 -8.45 13.10
C SER A 162 12.47 -6.99 13.57
N PRO A 163 13.36 -6.49 14.42
CA PRO A 163 13.35 -5.09 14.85
C PRO A 163 13.87 -4.12 13.78
N GLY A 164 14.58 -4.62 12.78
CA GLY A 164 15.10 -3.84 11.64
C GLY A 164 14.31 -4.04 10.36
N GLN A 165 14.71 -3.32 9.30
CA GLN A 165 14.15 -3.46 7.97
C GLN A 165 14.73 -4.71 7.29
N PRO A 166 13.93 -5.75 7.00
CA PRO A 166 14.42 -6.98 6.39
C PRO A 166 15.05 -6.77 5.01
N PHE A 167 14.50 -5.87 4.21
CA PHE A 167 14.98 -5.60 2.85
C PHE A 167 14.95 -4.10 2.56
N PHE A 168 15.97 -3.64 1.85
CA PHE A 168 16.17 -2.25 1.45
C PHE A 168 16.35 -2.15 -0.07
N ASP A 169 16.05 -0.98 -0.66
CA ASP A 169 16.17 -0.68 -2.09
C ASP A 169 15.44 -1.70 -2.98
N ILE A 170 14.18 -1.96 -2.65
CA ILE A 170 13.36 -2.97 -3.31
C ILE A 170 12.82 -2.41 -4.62
N ARG A 171 13.12 -3.07 -5.74
CA ARG A 171 12.50 -2.88 -7.05
C ARG A 171 11.52 -3.97 -7.40
N ALA A 172 11.80 -5.21 -6.97
CA ALA A 172 10.89 -6.31 -7.16
C ALA A 172 11.02 -7.33 -6.02
N LEU A 173 9.92 -8.05 -5.79
CA LEU A 173 9.88 -9.22 -4.91
C LEU A 173 9.23 -10.37 -5.66
N ARG A 174 9.80 -11.57 -5.59
CA ARG A 174 9.16 -12.79 -6.09
C ARG A 174 9.18 -13.87 -5.03
N TYR A 175 8.00 -14.42 -4.71
CA TYR A 175 7.85 -15.51 -3.74
C TYR A 175 6.62 -16.37 -4.03
N GLN A 176 6.58 -17.56 -3.42
CA GLN A 176 5.54 -18.58 -3.64
C GLN A 176 4.80 -18.88 -2.32
N PRO A 177 3.71 -18.14 -1.98
CA PRO A 177 3.03 -18.29 -0.69
C PRO A 177 2.20 -19.58 -0.56
N ALA A 178 1.93 -20.26 -1.67
CA ALA A 178 1.28 -21.57 -1.71
C ALA A 178 1.79 -22.37 -2.92
N PRO A 179 1.73 -23.71 -2.89
CA PRO A 179 2.16 -24.53 -4.01
C PRO A 179 1.51 -24.10 -5.34
N GLY A 180 2.35 -23.85 -6.37
CA GLY A 180 1.91 -23.41 -7.68
C GLY A 180 1.40 -21.96 -7.77
N LEU A 181 1.41 -21.20 -6.70
CA LEU A 181 1.01 -19.78 -6.68
C LEU A 181 2.23 -18.88 -6.52
N TRP A 182 2.60 -18.15 -7.56
CA TRP A 182 3.68 -17.17 -7.52
C TRP A 182 3.14 -15.75 -7.47
N LEU A 183 3.76 -14.92 -6.66
CA LEU A 183 3.49 -13.49 -6.55
C LEU A 183 4.72 -12.71 -6.99
N ASP A 184 4.57 -11.92 -8.04
CA ASP A 184 5.59 -11.03 -8.60
C ASP A 184 5.20 -9.59 -8.34
N TRP A 185 5.98 -8.93 -7.50
CA TRP A 185 5.80 -7.52 -7.18
C TRP A 185 6.83 -6.67 -7.90
N SER A 186 6.44 -5.53 -8.42
CA SER A 186 7.34 -4.50 -8.92
C SER A 186 6.96 -3.13 -8.39
N PHE A 187 7.98 -2.32 -8.07
CA PHE A 187 7.87 -0.99 -7.47
C PHE A 187 8.64 0.02 -8.31
N SER A 188 8.11 1.22 -8.48
CA SER A 188 8.72 2.27 -9.29
C SER A 188 8.48 3.65 -8.70
N GLY A 189 9.38 4.58 -9.03
CA GLY A 189 9.26 6.01 -8.74
C GLY A 189 9.95 6.47 -7.46
N ASP A 190 10.43 5.55 -6.62
CA ASP A 190 11.19 5.87 -5.41
C ASP A 190 11.96 4.62 -4.93
N VAL A 191 12.72 4.76 -3.83
CA VAL A 191 13.30 3.64 -3.11
C VAL A 191 12.30 3.09 -2.11
N PHE A 192 12.09 1.78 -2.17
CA PHE A 192 11.20 1.06 -1.26
C PHE A 192 12.01 0.21 -0.28
N GLU A 193 11.51 0.09 0.94
CA GLU A 193 12.05 -0.82 1.95
C GLU A 193 10.92 -1.59 2.63
N MET A 194 11.28 -2.68 3.32
CA MET A 194 10.33 -3.50 4.06
C MET A 194 10.50 -3.30 5.55
N GLU A 195 9.39 -3.32 6.29
CA GLU A 195 9.31 -3.30 7.74
C GLU A 195 8.44 -4.47 8.23
N ASP A 196 8.85 -5.08 9.32
CA ASP A 196 8.04 -6.09 10.01
C ASP A 196 7.03 -5.40 10.93
N GLN A 197 5.79 -5.30 10.49
CA GLN A 197 4.73 -4.60 11.23
C GLN A 197 4.30 -5.32 12.50
N ARG A 198 4.73 -6.58 12.71
CA ARG A 198 4.51 -7.29 13.98
C ARG A 198 5.15 -6.55 15.17
N ASN A 199 6.19 -5.72 14.94
CA ASN A 199 6.75 -4.80 15.91
C ASN A 199 5.73 -3.78 16.45
N TRP A 200 4.68 -3.50 15.68
CA TRP A 200 3.63 -2.53 16.00
C TRP A 200 2.27 -3.19 16.20
N SER A 201 2.26 -4.51 16.49
CA SER A 201 1.04 -5.30 16.70
C SER A 201 0.13 -5.41 15.46
N ASP A 202 0.66 -5.20 14.25
CA ASP A 202 -0.05 -5.43 13.01
C ASP A 202 0.39 -6.75 12.37
N ALA A 203 -0.58 -7.50 11.83
CA ALA A 203 -0.36 -8.82 11.27
C ALA A 203 0.08 -8.75 9.80
N SER A 204 1.18 -8.05 9.49
CA SER A 204 1.69 -7.86 8.13
C SER A 204 3.20 -7.62 8.08
N PHE A 205 3.79 -7.81 6.87
CA PHE A 205 5.01 -7.11 6.46
C PHE A 205 4.60 -5.93 5.60
N LYS A 206 5.25 -4.78 5.76
CA LYS A 206 4.94 -3.55 5.02
C LYS A 206 6.10 -3.17 4.11
N THR A 207 5.86 -3.14 2.79
CA THR A 207 6.76 -2.50 1.83
C THR A 207 6.25 -1.09 1.55
N TYR A 208 7.13 -0.09 1.62
CA TYR A 208 6.77 1.33 1.51
C TYR A 208 7.94 2.15 0.98
N ASN A 209 7.64 3.32 0.46
CA ASN A 209 8.59 4.40 0.28
C ASN A 209 8.35 5.44 1.38
N ARG A 210 9.21 6.23 1.78
CA ARG A 210 10.65 6.44 1.57
C ARG A 210 11.36 5.72 2.72
N PRO A 211 12.60 5.25 2.55
CA PRO A 211 13.34 4.56 3.60
C PRO A 211 13.46 5.36 4.89
N LEU A 212 13.33 4.69 6.05
CA LEU A 212 13.48 5.35 7.36
C LEU A 212 14.89 5.85 7.62
N ALA A 213 15.90 5.26 6.97
CA ALA A 213 17.30 5.70 7.07
C ALA A 213 17.55 7.06 6.40
N TRP A 214 16.64 7.53 5.56
CA TRP A 214 16.75 8.81 4.88
C TRP A 214 16.23 9.95 5.76
N PRO A 215 16.69 11.21 5.51
CA PRO A 215 16.23 12.34 6.31
C PRO A 215 14.71 12.45 6.40
N CYS A 216 14.20 12.54 7.62
CA CYS A 216 12.79 12.70 7.94
C CYS A 216 12.66 13.75 9.06
N PRO A 217 11.78 14.76 8.94
CA PRO A 217 10.94 15.03 7.77
C PRO A 217 11.75 15.54 6.56
N TYR A 218 11.16 15.43 5.37
CA TYR A 218 11.67 16.03 4.15
C TYR A 218 10.66 17.00 3.56
N ARG A 219 11.10 17.81 2.60
CA ARG A 219 10.30 18.86 1.99
C ARG A 219 10.10 18.57 0.51
N LEU A 220 8.86 18.69 0.07
CA LEU A 220 8.50 18.81 -1.34
C LEU A 220 8.39 20.30 -1.65
N GLU A 221 9.04 20.75 -2.71
CA GLU A 221 8.96 22.15 -3.13
C GLU A 221 7.68 22.42 -3.90
N GLU A 222 7.22 23.69 -3.90
CA GLU A 222 6.04 24.07 -4.67
C GLU A 222 6.22 23.72 -6.16
N GLY A 223 5.22 23.05 -6.73
CA GLY A 223 5.24 22.55 -8.09
C GLY A 223 5.96 21.21 -8.29
N GLU A 224 6.58 20.66 -7.24
CA GLU A 224 7.23 19.34 -7.32
C GLU A 224 6.19 18.24 -7.51
N ASP A 225 6.47 17.36 -8.49
CA ASP A 225 5.65 16.19 -8.80
C ASP A 225 6.34 14.91 -8.32
N VAL A 226 5.58 14.01 -7.72
CA VAL A 226 6.00 12.66 -7.32
C VAL A 226 5.12 11.65 -8.04
N LEU A 227 5.74 10.68 -8.73
CA LEU A 227 5.05 9.59 -9.38
C LEU A 227 5.59 8.26 -8.85
N GLN A 228 4.71 7.43 -8.35
CA GLN A 228 5.05 6.11 -7.86
C GLN A 228 4.04 5.08 -8.34
N SER A 229 4.51 3.87 -8.58
CA SER A 229 3.62 2.76 -8.90
C SER A 229 4.07 1.46 -8.26
N LEU A 230 3.10 0.58 -8.04
CA LEU A 230 3.30 -0.81 -7.71
C LEU A 230 2.44 -1.70 -8.61
N ARG A 231 2.96 -2.90 -8.89
CA ARG A 231 2.25 -3.95 -9.61
C ARG A 231 2.43 -5.26 -8.86
N LEU A 232 1.35 -6.01 -8.77
CA LEU A 232 1.33 -7.42 -8.39
C LEU A 232 0.85 -8.22 -9.59
N ASP A 233 1.70 -9.08 -10.12
CA ASP A 233 1.30 -10.09 -11.09
C ASP A 233 1.22 -11.45 -10.37
N ILE A 234 0.15 -12.19 -10.66
CA ILE A 234 -0.17 -13.47 -10.03
C ILE A 234 -0.08 -14.56 -11.08
N GLU A 235 0.85 -15.49 -10.89
CA GLU A 235 1.05 -16.64 -11.76
C GLU A 235 0.58 -17.91 -11.06
N ARG A 236 -0.28 -18.69 -11.73
CA ARG A 236 -0.66 -20.04 -11.31
C ARG A 236 -0.04 -21.07 -12.25
N LEU A 237 0.79 -21.92 -11.69
CA LEU A 237 1.22 -23.14 -12.40
C LEU A 237 0.12 -24.19 -12.24
N ALA A 238 -0.36 -24.71 -13.35
CA ALA A 238 -1.26 -25.86 -13.33
C ALA A 238 -0.58 -26.99 -12.56
N SER A 239 -1.26 -27.52 -11.54
CA SER A 239 -0.83 -28.79 -10.92
C SER A 239 -0.77 -29.83 -12.01
N ARG A 240 0.42 -30.42 -12.27
CA ARG A 240 0.50 -31.60 -13.13
C ARG A 240 -0.41 -32.66 -12.49
N PRO A 241 -1.37 -33.22 -13.21
CA PRO A 241 -2.07 -34.38 -12.69
C PRO A 241 -1.05 -35.48 -12.46
N CYS A 242 -1.08 -36.06 -11.25
CA CYS A 242 -0.32 -37.29 -10.93
C CYS A 242 -0.85 -38.47 -11.75
#